data_730f33361139f0609ce7a225e39fadaa
#
_entry.id   730f33361139f0609ce7a225e39fadaa
#
_cell.length_a   1.000
_cell.length_b   1.000
_cell.length_c   1.000
_cell.angle_alpha   90.00
_cell.angle_beta   90.00
_cell.angle_gamma   90.00
#
_symmetry.space_group_name_H-M   'P 1'
#
loop_
_entity.id
_entity.type
_entity.pdbx_description
1 polymer ?
#
loop_
_entity_poly.entity_id
_entity_poly.type
_entity_poly.pdbx_seq_one_letter_code
_entity_poly.pdbx_strand_id
1 'polypeptide(L)' 'MLSKSLENAINDQVTFEFYSSYTYLAMAAY' A
#
# COMPACT_ATOMS: atom_id res chain seq x y z
N MET A 1 11.85 18.15 -7.79
CA MET A 1 11.37 16.82 -8.15
C MET A 1 11.65 15.85 -7.03
N LEU A 2 10.81 14.85 -6.90
CA LEU A 2 11.03 13.81 -5.89
C LEU A 2 12.27 12.99 -6.22
N SER A 3 13.07 12.66 -5.21
CA SER A 3 14.16 11.72 -5.42
C SER A 3 13.61 10.34 -5.70
N LYS A 4 14.41 9.51 -6.36
CA LYS A 4 13.97 8.16 -6.70
C LYS A 4 13.71 7.33 -5.43
N SER A 5 14.53 7.48 -4.40
CA SER A 5 14.31 6.73 -3.17
C SER A 5 13.05 7.18 -2.45
N LEU A 6 12.73 8.47 -2.47
CA LEU A 6 11.49 8.94 -1.87
C LEU A 6 10.28 8.46 -2.67
N GLU A 7 10.38 8.50 -3.98
CA GLU A 7 9.31 8.00 -4.84
C GLU A 7 9.05 6.51 -4.59
N ASN A 8 10.11 5.73 -4.49
CA ASN A 8 9.98 4.30 -4.21
C ASN A 8 9.32 4.05 -2.85
N ALA A 9 9.68 4.85 -1.84
CA ALA A 9 9.09 4.71 -0.51
C ALA A 9 7.60 4.99 -0.54
N ILE A 10 7.18 6.01 -1.28
CA ILE A 10 5.76 6.34 -1.40
C ILE A 10 5.02 5.23 -2.13
N ASN A 11 5.59 4.70 -3.20
CA ASN A 11 4.97 3.61 -3.95
C ASN A 11 4.84 2.35 -3.09
N ASP A 12 5.84 2.04 -2.29
CA ASP A 12 5.79 0.90 -1.39
C ASP A 12 4.69 1.07 -0.36
N GLN A 13 4.54 2.28 0.17
CA GLN A 13 3.51 2.56 1.17
C GLN A 13 2.11 2.38 0.57
N VAL A 14 1.89 2.87 -0.63
CA VAL A 14 0.60 2.73 -1.30
C VAL A 14 0.28 1.27 -1.56
N THR A 15 1.26 0.51 -2.03
CA THR A 15 1.09 -0.92 -2.29
C THR A 15 0.75 -1.67 -1.01
N PHE A 16 1.44 -1.34 0.07
CA PHE A 16 1.21 -1.97 1.36
C PHE A 16 -0.21 -1.69 1.86
N GLU A 17 -0.67 -0.46 1.71
CA GLU A 17 -2.02 -0.11 2.15
C GLU A 17 -3.10 -0.80 1.33
N PHE A 18 -2.89 -0.91 0.03
CA PHE A 18 -3.81 -1.66 -0.82
C PHE A 18 -3.91 -3.12 -0.39
N TYR A 19 -2.77 -3.72 -0.11
CA TYR A 19 -2.72 -5.11 0.32
C TYR A 19 -3.44 -5.29 1.65
N SER A 20 -3.21 -4.38 2.58
CA SER A 20 -3.84 -4.43 3.90
C SER A 20 -5.36 -4.27 3.79
N SER A 21 -5.83 -3.37 2.94
CA SER A 21 -7.25 -3.17 2.72
C SER A 21 -7.91 -4.43 2.17
N TYR A 22 -7.28 -5.06 1.21
CA TYR A 22 -7.79 -6.28 0.61
C TYR A 22 -7.87 -7.40 1.66
N THR A 23 -6.83 -7.55 2.45
CA THR A 23 -6.77 -8.55 3.51
C THR A 23 -7.85 -8.29 4.56
N TYR A 24 -8.04 -7.02 4.91
CA TYR A 24 -9.06 -6.63 5.88
C TYR A 24 -10.46 -7.05 5.39
N LEU A 25 -10.78 -6.74 4.15
CA LEU A 25 -12.08 -7.09 3.58
C LEU A 25 -12.28 -8.60 3.52
N ALA A 26 -11.23 -9.33 3.18
CA ALA A 26 -11.31 -10.79 3.13
C ALA A 26 -11.60 -11.39 4.52
N MET A 27 -11.03 -10.79 5.56
CA MET A 27 -11.26 -11.25 6.92
C MET A 27 -12.61 -10.82 7.47
N ALA A 28 -13.15 -9.72 6.96
CA ALA A 28 -14.47 -9.26 7.38
C ALA A 28 -15.58 -10.21 6.93
N ALA A 29 -15.34 -11.00 5.90
CA ALA A 29 -16.24 -12.06 5.44
C ALA A 29 -17.65 -11.53 5.15
N TYR A 30 -17.74 -10.61 4.23
CA TYR A 30 -19.01 -10.05 3.82
C TYR A 30 -20.04 -11.13 3.47
#